data_690ddb27f467d14eb1c2e5d5507ca788
#
_entry.id   690ddb27f467d14eb1c2e5d5507ca788
#
_cell.length_a   1.000
_cell.length_b   1.000
_cell.length_c   1.000
_cell.angle_alpha   90.00
_cell.angle_beta   90.00
_cell.angle_gamma   90.00
#
_symmetry.space_group_name_H-M   'P 1'
#
loop_
_entity.id
_entity.type
_entity.pdbx_description
1 polymer ?
#
loop_
_entity_poly.entity_id
_entity_poly.type
_entity_poly.pdbx_seq_one_letter_code
_entity_poly.pdbx_strand_id
1 'polypeptide(L)'
;MKKMLAMLLTLVMVMSMFAACGKKAENTTTEETPAATEAPAATEAPATEAPATEAPATTAAAAKTGLGVNLSLAKSTNAGEKDGLAEIDATVVAVLVGADGKILDCKLDAVQTKVNFSKEGKLLTDVASTFKSKQELGTEYGMAKASGIGKEWNEQADAFAAYVIGKTIDEVKGIALNEGAPADADLAASVTVHVTDYIATLEKAVANAQELGATEGDKVGLGQLTDIAKSTDAAADKEGLAQAYSYYVASTFNAEGKVTSCIIDASQGNVNFSNAGVISTDLAVAPQTKQELKDGYGMKKASAIGKEWFEQANAFAAYVVGKTVDEVKGIALTEGRPADADLAASVTVHANAFIDGVEKAAASAAK
;
A
#
# COMPACT_ATOMS: atom_id res chain seq x y z
N MET A 1 -26.46 -36.94 -31.55
CA MET A 1 -25.68 -38.17 -31.79
C MET A 1 -24.44 -38.13 -30.95
N LYS A 2 -24.38 -39.11 -30.10
CA LYS A 2 -23.39 -39.45 -29.07
C LYS A 2 -21.97 -39.56 -29.61
N LYS A 3 -20.96 -39.16 -28.82
CA LYS A 3 -19.82 -40.01 -28.49
C LYS A 3 -19.07 -39.44 -27.29
N MET A 4 -19.25 -40.11 -26.17
CA MET A 4 -18.35 -40.19 -25.03
C MET A 4 -17.06 -40.89 -25.46
N LEU A 5 -15.93 -40.47 -24.89
CA LEU A 5 -14.82 -41.38 -24.66
C LEU A 5 -14.12 -41.03 -23.36
N ALA A 6 -14.26 -41.93 -22.40
CA ALA A 6 -13.52 -42.00 -21.15
C ALA A 6 -12.23 -42.78 -21.36
N MET A 7 -11.16 -42.42 -20.67
CA MET A 7 -10.00 -43.30 -20.41
C MET A 7 -9.27 -42.73 -19.19
N LEU A 8 -9.45 -43.33 -18.07
CA LEU A 8 -8.86 -44.47 -17.37
C LEU A 8 -7.49 -44.19 -16.77
N LEU A 9 -7.52 -44.12 -15.50
CA LEU A 9 -6.64 -44.32 -14.35
C LEU A 9 -5.43 -45.27 -14.61
N THR A 10 -4.23 -44.87 -14.15
CA THR A 10 -3.25 -45.82 -13.60
C THR A 10 -2.49 -45.21 -12.43
N LEU A 11 -2.76 -45.84 -11.30
CA LEU A 11 -2.12 -45.77 -9.99
C LEU A 11 -0.85 -46.63 -10.04
N VAL A 12 0.31 -46.11 -9.65
CA VAL A 12 1.46 -46.94 -9.25
C VAL A 12 1.96 -46.46 -7.89
N MET A 13 1.65 -47.30 -6.93
CA MET A 13 2.17 -47.34 -5.59
C MET A 13 3.47 -48.10 -5.59
N VAL A 14 4.58 -47.56 -5.07
CA VAL A 14 5.71 -48.34 -4.63
C VAL A 14 6.06 -47.96 -3.19
N MET A 15 5.67 -48.87 -2.31
CA MET A 15 6.20 -49.04 -0.96
C MET A 15 7.59 -49.70 -1.03
N SER A 16 8.51 -49.21 -0.24
CA SER A 16 9.64 -50.04 0.25
C SER A 16 9.98 -49.63 1.68
N MET A 17 9.53 -50.48 2.58
CA MET A 17 10.06 -50.60 3.95
C MET A 17 11.45 -51.24 3.91
N PHE A 18 12.33 -50.79 4.75
CA PHE A 18 13.25 -51.68 5.45
C PHE A 18 13.51 -51.20 6.87
N ALA A 19 13.32 -52.12 7.76
CA ALA A 19 13.41 -52.00 9.21
C ALA A 19 14.74 -52.57 9.71
N ALA A 20 15.13 -52.04 10.84
CA ALA A 20 15.51 -52.76 12.07
C ALA A 20 16.97 -53.07 12.40
N CYS A 21 17.20 -52.95 13.70
CA CYS A 21 18.15 -53.61 14.61
C CYS A 21 19.57 -53.01 14.66
N GLY A 22 20.09 -52.55 15.83
CA GLY A 22 19.87 -52.92 17.24
C GLY A 22 21.20 -53.28 17.89
N LYS A 23 21.41 -52.82 19.14
CA LYS A 23 22.24 -53.32 20.26
C LYS A 23 23.28 -52.31 20.74
N LYS A 24 23.09 -51.75 21.87
CA LYS A 24 23.36 -51.98 23.32
C LYS A 24 24.67 -52.71 23.66
N ALA A 25 25.52 -52.02 24.46
CA ALA A 25 26.34 -52.48 25.58
C ALA A 25 27.24 -51.34 25.99
N GLU A 26 27.08 -50.73 27.16
CA GLU A 26 27.49 -51.07 28.54
C GLU A 26 28.98 -50.92 28.82
N ASN A 27 29.19 -49.94 29.73
CA ASN A 27 30.00 -49.97 30.97
C ASN A 27 31.54 -50.05 30.88
N THR A 28 32.24 -49.15 31.51
CA THR A 28 32.89 -49.38 32.83
C THR A 28 33.59 -48.14 33.34
N THR A 29 33.34 -47.89 34.62
CA THR A 29 33.97 -47.04 35.63
C THR A 29 35.49 -47.32 35.81
N THR A 30 36.30 -46.30 36.10
CA THR A 30 37.30 -46.38 37.16
C THR A 30 37.67 -44.99 37.67
N GLU A 31 37.54 -44.84 38.99
CA GLU A 31 38.09 -43.78 39.86
C GLU A 31 39.61 -43.83 39.86
N GLU A 32 40.24 -42.68 40.10
CA GLU A 32 41.28 -42.50 41.12
C GLU A 32 41.64 -41.02 41.27
N THR A 33 41.54 -40.55 42.51
CA THR A 33 42.14 -39.37 43.16
C THR A 33 43.24 -39.91 44.07
N PRO A 34 44.16 -39.17 44.68
CA PRO A 34 44.56 -37.75 44.64
C PRO A 34 46.09 -37.52 44.71
N ALA A 35 46.56 -36.30 44.57
CA ALA A 35 47.69 -35.81 45.40
C ALA A 35 47.82 -34.28 45.39
N ALA A 36 48.12 -33.77 46.57
CA ALA A 36 48.06 -32.38 46.94
C ALA A 36 49.37 -31.61 46.70
N THR A 37 49.25 -30.28 46.89
CA THR A 37 50.26 -29.32 47.43
C THR A 37 51.04 -28.53 46.40
N GLU A 38 50.74 -27.26 46.25
CA GLU A 38 51.53 -26.09 46.70
C GLU A 38 50.88 -24.76 46.25
N ALA A 39 50.65 -23.86 47.20
CA ALA A 39 50.56 -22.42 47.03
C ALA A 39 51.86 -21.83 47.55
N PRO A 40 52.24 -20.55 47.35
CA PRO A 40 51.51 -19.36 46.88
C PRO A 40 52.33 -18.44 45.96
N ALA A 41 51.65 -17.56 45.26
CA ALA A 41 52.21 -16.23 44.97
C ALA A 41 51.04 -15.26 44.72
N ALA A 42 50.97 -14.25 45.51
CA ALA A 42 50.08 -13.12 45.40
C ALA A 42 50.41 -12.34 44.10
N THR A 43 49.41 -12.14 43.25
CA THR A 43 49.48 -11.17 42.16
C THR A 43 48.20 -10.36 42.17
N GLU A 44 48.39 -9.06 42.07
CA GLU A 44 47.43 -7.97 42.16
C GLU A 44 46.12 -8.22 41.43
N ALA A 45 45.03 -7.79 42.06
CA ALA A 45 43.68 -7.73 41.47
C ALA A 45 43.64 -6.68 40.34
N PRO A 46 43.12 -7.03 39.17
CA PRO A 46 42.74 -6.02 38.20
C PRO A 46 41.48 -5.28 38.69
N ALA A 47 41.55 -3.95 38.58
CA ALA A 47 40.42 -3.07 38.87
C ALA A 47 39.17 -3.54 38.11
N THR A 48 38.12 -3.86 38.85
CA THR A 48 36.77 -4.10 38.27
C THR A 48 36.25 -2.77 37.75
N GLU A 49 36.29 -2.56 36.48
CA GLU A 49 35.47 -1.52 35.84
C GLU A 49 34.02 -1.85 36.16
N ALA A 50 33.33 -0.89 36.79
CA ALA A 50 31.89 -0.97 36.96
C ALA A 50 31.22 -1.07 35.58
N PRO A 51 30.20 -1.94 35.40
CA PRO A 51 29.47 -1.97 34.15
C PRO A 51 28.87 -0.59 33.92
N ALA A 52 29.15 -0.01 32.77
CA ALA A 52 28.49 1.20 32.29
C ALA A 52 26.98 0.93 32.32
N THR A 53 26.27 1.67 33.14
CA THR A 53 24.81 1.65 33.17
C THR A 53 24.39 2.19 31.81
N GLU A 54 23.97 1.30 30.91
CA GLU A 54 23.25 1.73 29.69
C GLU A 54 22.06 2.58 30.15
N ALA A 55 22.02 3.82 29.68
CA ALA A 55 20.87 4.68 29.86
C ALA A 55 19.65 3.93 29.30
N PRO A 56 18.48 3.95 29.96
CA PRO A 56 17.30 3.28 29.44
C PRO A 56 17.04 3.82 28.04
N ALA A 57 16.96 2.91 27.06
CA ALA A 57 16.57 3.24 25.72
C ALA A 57 15.20 3.93 25.82
N THR A 58 15.15 5.21 25.48
CA THR A 58 13.89 5.95 25.42
C THR A 58 13.10 5.29 24.29
N THR A 59 12.10 4.48 24.63
CA THR A 59 11.16 3.95 23.64
C THR A 59 10.50 5.15 22.99
N ALA A 60 10.66 5.28 21.67
CA ALA A 60 9.99 6.34 20.91
C ALA A 60 8.47 6.29 21.16
N ALA A 61 7.84 7.46 21.26
CA ALA A 61 6.40 7.53 21.50
C ALA A 61 5.61 6.88 20.36
N ALA A 62 4.47 6.29 20.70
CA ALA A 62 3.58 5.70 19.70
C ALA A 62 3.01 6.78 18.78
N ALA A 63 2.88 6.45 17.51
CA ALA A 63 2.30 7.31 16.50
C ALA A 63 1.22 6.55 15.71
N LYS A 64 0.36 7.30 15.00
CA LYS A 64 -0.74 6.76 14.20
C LYS A 64 -0.40 6.88 12.72
N THR A 65 -0.68 5.83 11.97
CA THR A 65 -0.59 5.83 10.50
C THR A 65 -1.96 6.04 9.89
N GLY A 66 -2.08 6.97 8.95
CA GLY A 66 -3.32 7.26 8.26
C GLY A 66 -3.18 7.22 6.74
N LEU A 67 -4.25 6.82 6.07
CA LEU A 67 -4.39 6.83 4.62
C LEU A 67 -5.69 7.54 4.24
N GLY A 68 -5.61 8.52 3.35
CA GLY A 68 -6.74 9.20 2.74
C GLY A 68 -6.70 9.02 1.22
N VAL A 69 -7.85 8.75 0.62
CA VAL A 69 -8.02 8.66 -0.84
C VAL A 69 -9.26 9.43 -1.23
N ASN A 70 -9.12 10.37 -2.15
CA ASN A 70 -10.23 11.06 -2.79
C ASN A 70 -10.25 10.72 -4.28
N LEU A 71 -11.43 10.35 -4.78
CA LEU A 71 -11.67 9.99 -6.17
C LEU A 71 -12.56 11.01 -6.85
N SER A 72 -12.35 11.23 -8.14
CA SER A 72 -13.19 12.09 -8.96
C SER A 72 -13.37 11.50 -10.36
N LEU A 73 -14.60 11.59 -10.88
CA LEU A 73 -14.97 11.25 -12.26
C LEU A 73 -15.34 12.52 -13.08
N ALA A 74 -15.29 13.69 -12.47
CA ALA A 74 -15.90 14.91 -12.96
C ALA A 74 -15.34 15.43 -14.30
N LYS A 75 -14.13 14.98 -14.70
CA LYS A 75 -13.51 15.38 -15.98
C LYS A 75 -13.84 14.46 -17.14
N SER A 76 -14.65 13.43 -16.90
CA SER A 76 -15.08 12.52 -17.97
C SER A 76 -16.03 13.23 -18.93
N THR A 77 -15.95 12.87 -20.22
CA THR A 77 -16.75 13.50 -21.28
C THR A 77 -17.28 12.46 -22.25
N ASN A 78 -18.50 12.71 -22.78
CA ASN A 78 -19.11 11.88 -23.81
C ASN A 78 -18.28 11.89 -25.10
N ALA A 79 -18.37 10.83 -25.87
CA ALA A 79 -17.92 10.84 -27.25
C ALA A 79 -18.90 11.68 -28.13
N GLY A 80 -18.34 12.31 -29.15
CA GLY A 80 -19.10 13.13 -30.11
C GLY A 80 -18.27 13.38 -31.37
N GLU A 81 -17.93 14.64 -31.65
CA GLU A 81 -16.94 14.99 -32.68
C GLU A 81 -15.55 14.50 -32.33
N LYS A 82 -15.27 14.39 -31.03
CA LYS A 82 -14.06 13.80 -30.47
C LYS A 82 -14.39 12.51 -29.73
N ASP A 83 -13.36 11.71 -29.52
CA ASP A 83 -13.46 10.53 -28.67
C ASP A 83 -13.95 10.91 -27.27
N GLY A 84 -14.69 10.01 -26.64
CA GLY A 84 -15.09 10.12 -25.25
C GLY A 84 -13.90 9.87 -24.35
N LEU A 85 -13.94 10.47 -23.18
CA LEU A 85 -12.92 10.33 -22.15
C LEU A 85 -13.58 9.89 -20.84
N ALA A 86 -13.19 8.75 -20.32
CA ALA A 86 -13.37 8.41 -18.91
C ALA A 86 -12.09 8.79 -18.16
N GLU A 87 -12.15 9.88 -17.39
CA GLU A 87 -11.03 10.31 -16.54
C GLU A 87 -11.37 10.01 -15.08
N ILE A 88 -10.58 9.14 -14.49
CA ILE A 88 -10.68 8.75 -13.09
C ILE A 88 -9.44 9.28 -12.39
N ASP A 89 -9.62 10.33 -11.60
CA ASP A 89 -8.56 10.93 -10.80
C ASP A 89 -8.59 10.37 -9.38
N ALA A 90 -7.44 10.09 -8.81
CA ALA A 90 -7.28 9.80 -7.39
C ALA A 90 -6.18 10.70 -6.79
N THR A 91 -6.50 11.38 -5.70
CA THR A 91 -5.54 12.05 -4.82
C THR A 91 -5.37 11.21 -3.57
N VAL A 92 -4.14 10.95 -3.17
CA VAL A 92 -3.80 10.00 -2.10
C VAL A 92 -2.81 10.64 -1.14
N VAL A 93 -3.08 10.52 0.15
CA VAL A 93 -2.21 11.02 1.22
C VAL A 93 -1.99 9.93 2.26
N ALA A 94 -0.72 9.69 2.59
CA ALA A 94 -0.30 8.89 3.73
C ALA A 94 0.33 9.80 4.79
N VAL A 95 -0.02 9.59 6.06
CA VAL A 95 0.47 10.40 7.19
C VAL A 95 0.94 9.56 8.36
N LEU A 96 1.94 10.08 9.06
CA LEU A 96 2.27 9.72 10.42
C LEU A 96 1.84 10.84 11.35
N VAL A 97 1.05 10.54 12.39
CA VAL A 97 0.46 11.53 13.30
C VAL A 97 0.89 11.19 14.73
N GLY A 98 1.45 12.18 15.41
CA GLY A 98 1.86 12.08 16.82
C GLY A 98 0.69 12.04 17.79
N ALA A 99 0.99 11.72 19.02
CA ALA A 99 0.00 11.69 20.11
C ALA A 99 -0.64 13.07 20.39
N ASP A 100 0.05 14.15 20.05
CA ASP A 100 -0.44 15.53 20.15
C ASP A 100 -1.31 15.97 18.97
N GLY A 101 -1.57 15.08 17.99
CA GLY A 101 -2.36 15.33 16.80
C GLY A 101 -1.61 16.07 15.70
N LYS A 102 -0.31 16.28 15.82
CA LYS A 102 0.53 16.88 14.79
C LYS A 102 0.97 15.86 13.75
N ILE A 103 1.04 16.31 12.52
CA ILE A 103 1.57 15.53 11.40
C ILE A 103 3.09 15.46 11.56
N LEU A 104 3.63 14.26 11.71
CA LEU A 104 5.07 14.00 11.88
C LEU A 104 5.75 13.72 10.55
N ASP A 105 5.04 13.09 9.60
CA ASP A 105 5.48 12.84 8.24
C ASP A 105 4.28 12.74 7.31
N CYS A 106 4.47 13.09 6.03
CA CYS A 106 3.40 13.14 5.04
C CYS A 106 3.93 12.80 3.65
N LYS A 107 3.22 11.93 2.94
CA LYS A 107 3.42 11.69 1.50
C LYS A 107 2.11 11.96 0.76
N LEU A 108 2.23 12.69 -0.35
CA LEU A 108 1.12 13.05 -1.22
C LEU A 108 1.43 12.61 -2.66
N ASP A 109 0.46 11.94 -3.27
CA ASP A 109 0.54 11.50 -4.66
C ASP A 109 -0.83 11.62 -5.35
N ALA A 110 -0.86 11.50 -6.67
CA ALA A 110 -2.08 11.45 -7.44
C ALA A 110 -1.88 10.59 -8.70
N VAL A 111 -2.96 9.97 -9.17
CA VAL A 111 -2.99 9.33 -10.48
C VAL A 111 -4.15 9.87 -11.30
N GLN A 112 -3.91 10.08 -12.60
CA GLN A 112 -4.93 10.44 -13.58
C GLN A 112 -5.06 9.29 -14.58
N THR A 113 -6.11 8.51 -14.43
CA THR A 113 -6.39 7.38 -15.33
C THR A 113 -7.31 7.86 -16.44
N LYS A 114 -6.81 7.85 -17.67
CA LYS A 114 -7.53 8.30 -18.86
C LYS A 114 -7.81 7.13 -19.81
N VAL A 115 -9.07 6.80 -19.94
CA VAL A 115 -9.55 5.75 -20.84
C VAL A 115 -10.39 6.39 -21.95
N ASN A 116 -9.88 6.36 -23.17
CA ASN A 116 -10.61 6.88 -24.32
C ASN A 116 -11.53 5.81 -24.91
N PHE A 117 -12.68 6.23 -25.40
CA PHE A 117 -13.64 5.37 -26.08
C PHE A 117 -14.28 6.10 -27.27
N SER A 118 -14.65 5.33 -28.31
CA SER A 118 -15.26 5.87 -29.53
C SER A 118 -16.76 6.16 -29.34
N LYS A 119 -17.34 6.88 -30.29
CA LYS A 119 -18.79 7.10 -30.36
C LYS A 119 -19.59 5.82 -30.62
N GLU A 120 -18.95 4.73 -31.05
CA GLU A 120 -19.56 3.40 -31.18
C GLU A 120 -19.37 2.56 -29.91
N GLY A 121 -18.90 3.17 -28.80
CA GLY A 121 -18.69 2.53 -27.52
C GLY A 121 -17.54 1.52 -27.51
N LYS A 122 -16.50 1.72 -28.33
CA LYS A 122 -15.30 0.90 -28.33
C LYS A 122 -14.20 1.56 -27.52
N LEU A 123 -13.52 0.79 -26.67
CA LEU A 123 -12.32 1.25 -25.99
C LEU A 123 -11.22 1.53 -27.02
N LEU A 124 -10.56 2.66 -26.87
CA LEU A 124 -9.44 3.10 -27.71
C LEU A 124 -8.12 3.00 -26.94
N THR A 125 -8.18 3.00 -25.59
CA THR A 125 -7.03 2.76 -24.72
C THR A 125 -6.84 1.26 -24.57
N ASP A 126 -5.60 0.79 -24.72
CA ASP A 126 -5.26 -0.63 -24.52
C ASP A 126 -5.54 -1.03 -23.06
N VAL A 127 -6.35 -2.05 -22.87
CA VAL A 127 -6.73 -2.56 -21.53
C VAL A 127 -5.56 -3.17 -20.76
N ALA A 128 -4.45 -3.49 -21.43
CA ALA A 128 -3.21 -3.92 -20.77
C ALA A 128 -2.40 -2.76 -20.17
N SER A 129 -2.84 -1.50 -20.38
CA SER A 129 -2.15 -0.32 -19.86
C SER A 129 -2.18 -0.26 -18.33
N THR A 130 -1.03 0.14 -17.77
CA THR A 130 -0.89 0.55 -16.38
C THR A 130 -0.59 2.04 -16.31
N PHE A 131 -0.91 2.68 -15.19
CA PHE A 131 -0.78 4.12 -15.05
C PHE A 131 0.20 4.44 -13.92
N LYS A 132 1.24 5.21 -14.27
CA LYS A 132 2.14 5.79 -13.30
C LYS A 132 1.43 6.90 -12.52
N SER A 133 1.75 7.03 -11.24
CA SER A 133 1.36 8.18 -10.45
C SER A 133 2.12 9.44 -10.87
N LYS A 134 1.70 10.62 -10.42
CA LYS A 134 2.39 11.87 -10.72
C LYS A 134 3.77 11.95 -10.06
N GLN A 135 3.95 11.34 -8.89
CA GLN A 135 5.26 11.20 -8.27
C GLN A 135 6.20 10.31 -9.10
N GLU A 136 5.66 9.22 -9.69
CA GLU A 136 6.43 8.32 -10.57
C GLU A 136 6.74 8.95 -11.93
N LEU A 137 5.84 9.79 -12.44
CA LEU A 137 6.06 10.53 -13.69
C LEU A 137 7.15 11.59 -13.53
N GLY A 138 7.24 12.27 -12.38
CA GLY A 138 8.19 13.34 -12.16
C GLY A 138 8.16 14.34 -13.30
N THR A 139 9.31 14.54 -13.98
CA THR A 139 9.44 15.44 -15.12
C THR A 139 8.66 14.98 -16.38
N GLU A 140 8.31 13.69 -16.48
CA GLU A 140 7.48 13.19 -17.59
C GLU A 140 6.05 13.73 -17.52
N TYR A 141 5.57 14.18 -16.33
CA TYR A 141 4.28 14.84 -16.19
C TYR A 141 4.23 16.17 -16.96
N GLY A 142 5.35 16.87 -17.02
CA GLY A 142 5.55 18.01 -17.94
C GLY A 142 4.88 19.30 -17.52
N MET A 143 4.61 19.50 -16.22
CA MET A 143 3.95 20.70 -15.71
C MET A 143 4.87 21.93 -15.59
N ALA A 144 6.18 21.75 -15.43
CA ALA A 144 7.12 22.83 -15.16
C ALA A 144 7.01 24.01 -16.15
N LYS A 145 6.76 23.71 -17.44
CA LYS A 145 6.60 24.74 -18.50
C LYS A 145 5.35 25.61 -18.33
N ALA A 146 4.30 25.06 -17.73
CA ALA A 146 3.04 25.76 -17.48
C ALA A 146 2.96 26.35 -16.06
N SER A 147 3.88 25.94 -15.18
CA SER A 147 3.98 26.42 -13.81
C SER A 147 4.56 27.82 -13.73
N GLY A 148 3.89 28.74 -13.03
CA GLY A 148 4.39 30.11 -12.82
C GLY A 148 5.71 30.19 -12.05
N ILE A 149 6.11 29.10 -11.37
CA ILE A 149 7.36 29.00 -10.60
C ILE A 149 8.34 27.99 -11.22
N GLY A 150 8.04 27.45 -12.42
CA GLY A 150 8.91 26.54 -13.15
C GLY A 150 9.13 25.17 -12.48
N LYS A 151 8.26 24.76 -11.53
CA LYS A 151 8.35 23.48 -10.82
C LYS A 151 7.36 22.46 -11.37
N GLU A 152 7.79 21.19 -11.35
CA GLU A 152 6.94 20.05 -11.67
C GLU A 152 5.90 19.81 -10.56
N TRP A 153 4.89 18.99 -10.87
CA TRP A 153 3.82 18.68 -9.93
C TRP A 153 4.34 17.99 -8.67
N ASN A 154 5.23 17.02 -8.82
CA ASN A 154 5.81 16.28 -7.70
C ASN A 154 6.63 17.19 -6.77
N GLU A 155 7.39 18.15 -7.31
CA GLU A 155 8.12 19.12 -6.50
C GLU A 155 7.19 20.02 -5.66
N GLN A 156 6.04 20.40 -6.22
CA GLN A 156 5.05 21.20 -5.51
C GLN A 156 4.27 20.37 -4.49
N ALA A 157 3.95 19.11 -4.81
CA ALA A 157 3.32 18.16 -3.89
C ALA A 157 4.22 17.87 -2.68
N ASP A 158 5.51 17.65 -2.91
CA ASP A 158 6.51 17.43 -1.86
C ASP A 158 6.69 18.69 -0.98
N ALA A 159 6.67 19.88 -1.59
CA ALA A 159 6.72 21.14 -0.85
C ALA A 159 5.49 21.33 0.05
N PHE A 160 4.29 20.97 -0.44
CA PHE A 160 3.08 20.99 0.39
C PHE A 160 3.15 19.94 1.52
N ALA A 161 3.58 18.73 1.22
CA ALA A 161 3.75 17.68 2.21
C ALA A 161 4.73 18.08 3.32
N ALA A 162 5.84 18.71 2.96
CA ALA A 162 6.81 19.25 3.92
C ALA A 162 6.22 20.41 4.76
N TYR A 163 5.40 21.27 4.16
CA TYR A 163 4.80 22.42 4.84
C TYR A 163 3.81 22.00 5.95
N VAL A 164 3.14 20.89 5.79
CA VAL A 164 2.15 20.41 6.78
C VAL A 164 2.78 19.69 7.98
N ILE A 165 4.06 19.30 7.90
CA ILE A 165 4.76 18.68 9.03
C ILE A 165 4.83 19.65 10.22
N GLY A 166 4.56 19.12 11.41
CA GLY A 166 4.50 19.87 12.68
C GLY A 166 3.17 20.60 12.91
N LYS A 167 2.24 20.60 11.94
CA LYS A 167 0.90 21.21 12.07
C LYS A 167 -0.14 20.16 12.44
N THR A 168 -1.19 20.61 13.09
CA THR A 168 -2.46 19.88 13.24
C THR A 168 -3.29 20.02 11.98
N ILE A 169 -4.28 19.15 11.81
CA ILE A 169 -5.18 19.24 10.63
C ILE A 169 -5.99 20.55 10.64
N ASP A 170 -6.34 21.07 11.80
CA ASP A 170 -7.08 22.34 11.89
C ASP A 170 -6.23 23.54 11.43
N GLU A 171 -4.93 23.52 11.73
CA GLU A 171 -3.98 24.52 11.21
C GLU A 171 -3.83 24.42 9.69
N VAL A 172 -3.79 23.20 9.13
CA VAL A 172 -3.74 22.99 7.68
C VAL A 172 -5.03 23.45 6.99
N LYS A 173 -6.19 23.19 7.57
CA LYS A 173 -7.48 23.69 7.07
C LYS A 173 -7.60 25.21 7.14
N GLY A 174 -6.86 25.84 8.05
CA GLY A 174 -6.77 27.30 8.19
C GLY A 174 -5.87 27.98 7.15
N ILE A 175 -5.19 27.25 6.25
CA ILE A 175 -4.38 27.84 5.19
C ILE A 175 -5.25 28.72 4.30
N ALA A 176 -4.87 30.00 4.17
CA ALA A 176 -5.58 30.91 3.28
C ALA A 176 -5.37 30.51 1.81
N LEU A 177 -6.46 30.40 1.07
CA LEU A 177 -6.45 30.04 -0.35
C LEU A 177 -7.03 31.17 -1.20
N ASN A 178 -6.47 31.36 -2.40
CA ASN A 178 -7.04 32.15 -3.47
C ASN A 178 -7.38 31.22 -4.64
N GLU A 179 -8.66 31.08 -4.96
CA GLU A 179 -9.16 30.16 -6.01
C GLU A 179 -8.57 28.72 -5.88
N GLY A 180 -8.35 28.25 -4.64
CA GLY A 180 -7.84 26.92 -4.35
C GLY A 180 -6.30 26.79 -4.30
N ALA A 181 -5.56 27.80 -4.73
CA ALA A 181 -4.10 27.86 -4.57
C ALA A 181 -3.71 28.58 -3.26
N PRO A 182 -2.55 28.28 -2.65
CA PRO A 182 -2.08 29.00 -1.46
C PRO A 182 -1.98 30.51 -1.67
N ALA A 183 -2.52 31.27 -0.73
CA ALA A 183 -2.45 32.73 -0.72
C ALA A 183 -1.32 33.26 0.18
N ASP A 184 -0.79 32.45 1.09
CA ASP A 184 0.36 32.76 1.90
C ASP A 184 1.62 32.81 1.02
N ALA A 185 2.43 33.88 1.13
CA ALA A 185 3.56 34.13 0.25
C ALA A 185 4.66 33.06 0.37
N ASP A 186 4.89 32.52 1.57
CA ASP A 186 5.95 31.54 1.80
C ASP A 186 5.58 30.19 1.15
N LEU A 187 4.32 29.75 1.31
CA LEU A 187 3.86 28.53 0.66
C LEU A 187 3.70 28.74 -0.86
N ALA A 188 3.14 29.86 -1.31
CA ALA A 188 2.96 30.20 -2.72
C ALA A 188 4.25 30.27 -3.51
N ALA A 189 5.38 30.59 -2.86
CA ALA A 189 6.72 30.52 -3.50
C ALA A 189 7.12 29.11 -3.93
N SER A 190 6.51 28.08 -3.36
CA SER A 190 6.82 26.67 -3.63
C SER A 190 5.65 25.87 -4.19
N VAL A 191 4.41 26.34 -4.00
CA VAL A 191 3.17 25.64 -4.35
C VAL A 191 2.19 26.62 -4.99
N THR A 192 1.94 26.46 -6.29
CA THR A 192 0.98 27.27 -7.07
C THR A 192 -0.19 26.44 -7.59
N VAL A 193 -0.14 25.12 -7.41
CA VAL A 193 -1.26 24.24 -7.74
C VAL A 193 -2.39 24.40 -6.73
N HIS A 194 -3.61 24.04 -7.15
CA HIS A 194 -4.75 23.99 -6.23
C HIS A 194 -4.52 22.91 -5.18
N VAL A 195 -4.62 23.28 -3.89
CA VAL A 195 -4.38 22.39 -2.75
C VAL A 195 -5.66 22.00 -2.01
N THR A 196 -6.82 22.44 -2.48
CA THR A 196 -8.12 22.13 -1.85
C THR A 196 -8.31 20.62 -1.69
N ASP A 197 -8.06 19.86 -2.76
CA ASP A 197 -8.18 18.40 -2.71
C ASP A 197 -7.09 17.75 -1.85
N TYR A 198 -5.90 18.36 -1.77
CA TYR A 198 -4.82 17.87 -0.91
C TYR A 198 -5.21 18.02 0.56
N ILE A 199 -5.75 19.18 0.94
CA ILE A 199 -6.21 19.45 2.31
C ILE A 199 -7.35 18.49 2.68
N ALA A 200 -8.34 18.31 1.79
CA ALA A 200 -9.46 17.40 2.03
C ALA A 200 -9.01 15.95 2.16
N THR A 201 -8.03 15.52 1.33
CA THR A 201 -7.49 14.16 1.39
C THR A 201 -6.62 13.96 2.63
N LEU A 202 -5.86 14.98 3.04
CA LEU A 202 -5.08 14.98 4.27
C LEU A 202 -6.00 14.91 5.51
N GLU A 203 -7.10 15.69 5.52
CA GLU A 203 -8.11 15.61 6.60
C GLU A 203 -8.64 14.18 6.73
N LYS A 204 -8.95 13.53 5.60
CA LYS A 204 -9.39 12.13 5.56
C LYS A 204 -8.32 11.19 6.09
N ALA A 205 -7.05 11.39 5.70
CA ALA A 205 -5.93 10.58 6.18
C ALA A 205 -5.75 10.69 7.70
N VAL A 206 -5.80 11.91 8.25
CA VAL A 206 -5.69 12.15 9.69
C VAL A 206 -6.88 11.55 10.45
N ALA A 207 -8.10 11.71 9.91
CA ALA A 207 -9.31 11.12 10.52
C ALA A 207 -9.28 9.58 10.55
N ASN A 208 -8.63 8.95 9.55
CA ASN A 208 -8.48 7.50 9.45
C ASN A 208 -7.23 6.97 10.18
N ALA A 209 -6.44 7.83 10.83
CA ALA A 209 -5.18 7.43 11.44
C ALA A 209 -5.38 6.48 12.64
N GLN A 210 -4.64 5.37 12.66
CA GLN A 210 -4.76 4.26 13.61
C GLN A 210 -3.41 3.92 14.24
N GLU A 211 -3.43 3.45 15.47
CA GLU A 211 -2.28 2.87 16.16
C GLU A 211 -2.07 1.43 15.67
N LEU A 212 -1.09 1.26 14.77
CA LEU A 212 -0.79 -0.02 14.12
C LEU A 212 0.63 -0.51 14.39
N GLY A 213 1.33 0.15 15.31
CA GLY A 213 2.71 -0.19 15.68
C GLY A 213 3.76 0.85 15.29
N ALA A 214 3.39 1.91 14.56
CA ALA A 214 4.29 2.99 14.22
C ALA A 214 4.72 3.81 15.45
N THR A 215 5.91 4.40 15.37
CA THR A 215 6.49 5.31 16.37
C THR A 215 6.86 6.65 15.74
N GLU A 216 7.07 7.69 16.56
CA GLU A 216 7.40 9.05 16.08
C GLU A 216 8.68 9.14 15.25
N GLY A 217 9.58 8.16 15.38
CA GLY A 217 10.85 8.11 14.62
C GLY A 217 10.73 7.45 13.24
N ASP A 218 9.60 6.82 12.94
CA ASP A 218 9.40 6.09 11.69
C ASP A 218 9.20 7.04 10.50
N LYS A 219 9.43 6.52 9.29
CA LYS A 219 9.16 7.23 8.04
C LYS A 219 7.95 6.64 7.35
N VAL A 220 7.00 7.52 6.96
CA VAL A 220 5.84 7.08 6.17
C VAL A 220 6.19 7.01 4.69
N GLY A 221 5.70 5.98 4.03
CA GLY A 221 5.76 5.81 2.58
C GLY A 221 4.38 5.55 1.98
N LEU A 222 4.24 5.92 0.72
CA LEU A 222 3.02 5.75 -0.05
C LEU A 222 3.32 4.97 -1.33
N GLY A 223 2.64 3.82 -1.52
CA GLY A 223 2.69 3.02 -2.75
C GLY A 223 1.35 3.08 -3.47
N GLN A 224 1.38 3.22 -4.80
CA GLN A 224 0.19 3.29 -5.63
C GLN A 224 0.38 2.47 -6.91
N LEU A 225 -0.65 1.69 -7.29
CA LEU A 225 -0.71 0.92 -8.53
C LEU A 225 -2.08 1.11 -9.16
N THR A 226 -2.13 1.27 -10.49
CA THR A 226 -3.40 1.43 -11.21
C THR A 226 -3.34 0.73 -12.55
N ASP A 227 -4.37 -0.05 -12.86
CA ASP A 227 -4.61 -0.67 -14.17
C ASP A 227 -6.06 -0.47 -14.63
N ILE A 228 -6.32 -0.82 -15.89
CA ILE A 228 -7.65 -0.76 -16.50
C ILE A 228 -8.08 -2.11 -17.10
N ALA A 229 -7.47 -3.20 -16.66
CA ALA A 229 -7.63 -4.54 -17.25
C ALA A 229 -9.07 -5.10 -17.21
N LYS A 230 -9.96 -4.50 -16.41
CA LYS A 230 -11.38 -4.88 -16.34
C LYS A 230 -12.30 -4.04 -17.21
N SER A 231 -11.73 -3.08 -17.95
CA SER A 231 -12.50 -2.27 -18.90
C SER A 231 -13.01 -3.12 -20.06
N THR A 232 -14.20 -2.79 -20.56
CA THR A 232 -14.86 -3.55 -21.64
C THR A 232 -15.57 -2.61 -22.61
N ASP A 233 -15.63 -3.01 -23.88
CA ASP A 233 -16.44 -2.35 -24.89
C ASP A 233 -17.93 -2.37 -24.55
N ALA A 234 -18.66 -1.37 -25.06
CA ALA A 234 -20.12 -1.43 -25.13
C ALA A 234 -20.58 -2.38 -26.24
N ALA A 235 -21.75 -2.98 -26.04
CA ALA A 235 -22.47 -3.79 -27.03
C ALA A 235 -23.92 -3.28 -27.15
N ALA A 236 -24.71 -3.88 -28.04
CA ALA A 236 -26.09 -3.43 -28.32
C ALA A 236 -26.98 -3.51 -27.06
N ASP A 237 -26.74 -4.49 -26.20
CA ASP A 237 -27.52 -4.82 -25.00
C ASP A 237 -26.73 -4.69 -23.69
N LYS A 238 -25.50 -4.16 -23.78
CA LYS A 238 -24.62 -4.03 -22.64
C LYS A 238 -23.79 -2.76 -22.72
N GLU A 239 -23.80 -1.99 -21.63
CA GLU A 239 -22.89 -0.84 -21.50
C GLU A 239 -21.43 -1.26 -21.50
N GLY A 240 -20.59 -0.41 -22.06
CA GLY A 240 -19.15 -0.45 -21.89
C GLY A 240 -18.77 0.01 -20.47
N LEU A 241 -17.61 -0.36 -20.06
CA LEU A 241 -17.02 0.00 -18.77
C LEU A 241 -15.59 0.47 -18.97
N ALA A 242 -15.29 1.68 -18.55
CA ALA A 242 -13.94 2.11 -18.26
C ALA A 242 -13.73 2.02 -16.74
N GLN A 243 -12.88 1.11 -16.30
CA GLN A 243 -12.60 0.90 -14.88
C GLN A 243 -11.14 1.17 -14.57
N ALA A 244 -10.87 2.17 -13.73
CA ALA A 244 -9.59 2.29 -13.06
C ALA A 244 -9.61 1.46 -11.78
N TYR A 245 -8.82 0.41 -11.73
CA TYR A 245 -8.63 -0.40 -10.54
C TYR A 245 -7.31 0.00 -9.88
N SER A 246 -7.39 0.63 -8.71
CA SER A 246 -6.23 1.19 -8.03
C SER A 246 -6.06 0.56 -6.65
N TYR A 247 -4.80 0.33 -6.27
CA TYR A 247 -4.38 -0.07 -4.93
C TYR A 247 -3.54 1.05 -4.31
N TYR A 248 -3.70 1.24 -3.02
CA TYR A 248 -3.03 2.26 -2.22
C TYR A 248 -2.47 1.62 -0.96
N VAL A 249 -1.19 1.85 -0.69
CA VAL A 249 -0.51 1.29 0.49
C VAL A 249 0.20 2.41 1.22
N ALA A 250 -0.22 2.68 2.45
CA ALA A 250 0.53 3.50 3.39
C ALA A 250 1.27 2.59 4.37
N SER A 251 2.58 2.67 4.42
CA SER A 251 3.38 1.90 5.36
C SER A 251 4.40 2.78 6.05
N THR A 252 4.69 2.49 7.31
CA THR A 252 5.79 3.13 8.03
C THR A 252 6.96 2.17 8.17
N PHE A 253 8.15 2.74 8.21
CA PHE A 253 9.41 2.00 8.28
C PHE A 253 10.30 2.58 9.37
N ASN A 254 10.88 1.72 10.18
CA ASN A 254 11.90 2.11 11.17
C ASN A 254 13.27 2.29 10.52
N ALA A 255 14.26 2.66 11.32
CA ALA A 255 15.63 2.88 10.87
C ALA A 255 16.30 1.63 10.26
N GLU A 256 15.86 0.43 10.65
CA GLU A 256 16.33 -0.84 10.10
C GLU A 256 15.60 -1.24 8.79
N GLY A 257 14.68 -0.41 8.29
CA GLY A 257 13.90 -0.67 7.08
C GLY A 257 12.81 -1.73 7.26
N LYS A 258 12.40 -2.02 8.49
CA LYS A 258 11.28 -2.91 8.78
C LYS A 258 9.96 -2.15 8.77
N VAL A 259 8.93 -2.78 8.24
CA VAL A 259 7.55 -2.27 8.30
C VAL A 259 7.11 -2.23 9.77
N THR A 260 6.71 -1.06 10.25
CA THR A 260 6.19 -0.87 11.62
C THR A 260 4.68 -0.73 11.65
N SER A 261 4.09 -0.27 10.54
CA SER A 261 2.65 -0.30 10.31
C SER A 261 2.33 -0.39 8.81
N CYS A 262 1.14 -0.85 8.49
CA CYS A 262 0.68 -0.92 7.11
C CYS A 262 -0.85 -0.73 7.04
N ILE A 263 -1.30 0.04 6.05
CA ILE A 263 -2.70 0.19 5.65
C ILE A 263 -2.77 -0.08 4.16
N ILE A 264 -3.69 -0.95 3.75
CA ILE A 264 -3.94 -1.29 2.34
C ILE A 264 -5.38 -0.93 2.00
N ASP A 265 -5.56 -0.16 0.95
CA ASP A 265 -6.86 0.17 0.40
C ASP A 265 -6.88 -0.05 -1.13
N ALA A 266 -8.06 -0.04 -1.72
CA ALA A 266 -8.23 -0.11 -3.16
C ALA A 266 -9.52 0.59 -3.58
N SER A 267 -9.55 1.04 -4.83
CA SER A 267 -10.76 1.58 -5.45
C SER A 267 -11.05 0.97 -6.81
N GLN A 268 -12.30 1.05 -7.20
CA GLN A 268 -12.79 0.76 -8.55
C GLN A 268 -13.55 1.99 -9.04
N GLY A 269 -12.85 2.89 -9.72
CA GLY A 269 -13.46 4.02 -10.39
C GLY A 269 -14.09 3.53 -11.69
N ASN A 270 -15.42 3.56 -11.78
CA ASN A 270 -16.18 3.03 -12.91
C ASN A 270 -16.86 4.17 -13.66
N VAL A 271 -16.63 4.22 -14.97
CA VAL A 271 -17.39 5.06 -15.91
C VAL A 271 -18.03 4.15 -16.94
N ASN A 272 -19.36 4.04 -16.87
CA ASN A 272 -20.14 3.28 -17.85
C ASN A 272 -20.53 4.20 -19.03
N PHE A 273 -20.58 3.62 -20.22
CA PHE A 273 -20.96 4.33 -21.43
C PHE A 273 -21.73 3.42 -22.40
N SER A 274 -22.63 4.01 -23.18
CA SER A 274 -23.44 3.30 -24.16
C SER A 274 -22.66 3.01 -25.45
N ASN A 275 -23.24 2.18 -26.31
CA ASN A 275 -22.78 1.95 -27.69
C ASN A 275 -22.99 3.17 -28.64
N ALA A 276 -23.45 4.30 -28.09
CA ALA A 276 -23.48 5.60 -28.75
C ALA A 276 -22.47 6.59 -28.15
N GLY A 277 -21.55 6.08 -27.30
CA GLY A 277 -20.51 6.89 -26.68
C GLY A 277 -21.02 7.88 -25.62
N VAL A 278 -22.20 7.65 -25.05
CA VAL A 278 -22.79 8.51 -24.00
C VAL A 278 -22.53 7.88 -22.64
N ILE A 279 -21.94 8.65 -21.73
CA ILE A 279 -21.71 8.22 -20.34
C ILE A 279 -23.04 8.17 -19.59
N SER A 280 -23.27 7.07 -18.87
CA SER A 280 -24.44 6.83 -18.03
C SER A 280 -24.15 6.96 -16.53
N THR A 281 -22.87 6.91 -16.14
CA THR A 281 -22.45 7.11 -14.75
C THR A 281 -22.70 8.54 -14.30
N ASP A 282 -23.24 8.73 -13.07
CA ASP A 282 -23.31 10.06 -12.45
C ASP A 282 -21.90 10.51 -12.07
N LEU A 283 -21.36 11.45 -12.82
CA LEU A 283 -20.01 11.97 -12.66
C LEU A 283 -19.82 12.88 -11.43
N ALA A 284 -20.92 13.33 -10.83
CA ALA A 284 -20.90 14.16 -9.61
C ALA A 284 -20.70 13.31 -8.34
N VAL A 285 -20.92 11.99 -8.42
CA VAL A 285 -20.78 11.08 -7.29
C VAL A 285 -19.37 10.50 -7.28
N ALA A 286 -18.58 10.87 -6.28
CA ALA A 286 -17.24 10.30 -6.09
C ALA A 286 -17.33 8.81 -5.71
N PRO A 287 -16.56 7.93 -6.36
CA PRO A 287 -16.46 6.53 -5.94
C PRO A 287 -15.89 6.41 -4.52
N GLN A 288 -16.32 5.38 -3.79
CA GLN A 288 -15.76 5.03 -2.50
C GLN A 288 -14.67 3.98 -2.64
N THR A 289 -13.70 3.99 -1.72
CA THR A 289 -12.70 2.92 -1.61
C THR A 289 -13.30 1.67 -0.96
N LYS A 290 -12.57 0.56 -1.03
CA LYS A 290 -13.02 -0.70 -0.41
C LYS A 290 -12.99 -0.67 1.12
N GLN A 291 -12.06 0.09 1.71
CA GLN A 291 -12.05 0.32 3.16
C GLN A 291 -13.25 1.18 3.61
N GLU A 292 -13.72 2.11 2.77
CA GLU A 292 -14.93 2.90 3.05
C GLU A 292 -16.21 2.09 2.85
N LEU A 293 -16.25 1.27 1.81
CA LEU A 293 -17.41 0.40 1.51
C LEU A 293 -17.61 -0.70 2.56
N LYS A 294 -16.52 -1.24 3.11
CA LYS A 294 -16.56 -2.35 4.10
C LYS A 294 -17.48 -3.49 3.62
N ASP A 295 -18.50 -3.82 4.42
CA ASP A 295 -19.50 -4.85 4.08
C ASP A 295 -20.32 -4.48 2.83
N GLY A 296 -20.43 -3.20 2.49
CA GLY A 296 -21.09 -2.71 1.27
C GLY A 296 -20.38 -3.11 -0.02
N TYR A 297 -19.10 -3.49 0.02
CA TYR A 297 -18.39 -4.06 -1.11
C TYR A 297 -18.96 -5.44 -1.53
N GLY A 298 -19.43 -6.22 -0.56
CA GLY A 298 -20.25 -7.42 -0.77
C GLY A 298 -19.48 -8.64 -1.25
N MET A 299 -18.17 -8.75 -0.97
CA MET A 299 -17.35 -9.90 -1.37
C MET A 299 -17.56 -11.13 -0.48
N LYS A 300 -18.03 -10.95 0.74
CA LYS A 300 -18.13 -12.01 1.78
C LYS A 300 -18.78 -13.31 1.29
N LYS A 301 -19.84 -13.20 0.48
CA LYS A 301 -20.56 -14.38 -0.05
C LYS A 301 -19.76 -15.16 -1.09
N ALA A 302 -18.86 -14.49 -1.81
CA ALA A 302 -17.99 -15.08 -2.83
C ALA A 302 -16.63 -15.51 -2.26
N SER A 303 -16.31 -15.10 -1.05
CA SER A 303 -15.06 -15.40 -0.38
C SER A 303 -15.06 -16.83 0.17
N ALA A 304 -14.04 -17.62 -0.16
CA ALA A 304 -13.89 -19.00 0.34
C ALA A 304 -13.79 -19.08 1.88
N ILE A 305 -13.37 -17.99 2.53
CA ILE A 305 -13.20 -17.88 3.99
C ILE A 305 -14.28 -17.01 4.64
N GLY A 306 -15.30 -16.58 3.89
CA GLY A 306 -16.41 -15.79 4.41
C GLY A 306 -16.02 -14.41 4.93
N LYS A 307 -14.92 -13.83 4.45
CA LYS A 307 -14.43 -12.49 4.82
C LYS A 307 -14.59 -11.50 3.69
N GLU A 308 -14.88 -10.25 4.04
CA GLU A 308 -14.86 -9.13 3.11
C GLU A 308 -13.44 -8.78 2.65
N TRP A 309 -13.33 -7.98 1.58
CA TRP A 309 -12.05 -7.56 1.04
C TRP A 309 -11.22 -6.77 2.06
N PHE A 310 -11.84 -5.83 2.77
CA PHE A 310 -11.15 -5.00 3.76
C PHE A 310 -10.60 -5.82 4.93
N GLU A 311 -11.31 -6.87 5.36
CA GLU A 311 -10.84 -7.77 6.42
C GLU A 311 -9.59 -8.54 5.97
N GLN A 312 -9.54 -8.96 4.70
CA GLN A 312 -8.42 -9.69 4.14
C GLN A 312 -7.22 -8.76 3.89
N ALA A 313 -7.47 -7.52 3.41
CA ALA A 313 -6.44 -6.50 3.25
C ALA A 313 -5.80 -6.11 4.59
N ASN A 314 -6.61 -5.95 5.64
CA ASN A 314 -6.13 -5.67 6.99
C ASN A 314 -5.34 -6.85 7.58
N ALA A 315 -5.75 -8.09 7.30
CA ALA A 315 -4.99 -9.28 7.73
C ALA A 315 -3.62 -9.35 7.04
N PHE A 316 -3.53 -9.04 5.74
CA PHE A 316 -2.25 -8.96 5.03
C PHE A 316 -1.39 -7.80 5.57
N ALA A 317 -1.98 -6.63 5.78
CA ALA A 317 -1.30 -5.46 6.33
C ALA A 317 -0.69 -5.77 7.71
N ALA A 318 -1.42 -6.47 8.59
CA ALA A 318 -0.90 -6.91 9.88
C ALA A 318 0.23 -7.95 9.74
N TYR A 319 0.14 -8.85 8.74
CA TYR A 319 1.14 -9.90 8.52
C TYR A 319 2.50 -9.35 8.09
N VAL A 320 2.54 -8.21 7.39
CA VAL A 320 3.81 -7.61 6.94
C VAL A 320 4.52 -6.78 8.00
N VAL A 321 3.86 -6.43 9.11
CA VAL A 321 4.49 -5.71 10.23
C VAL A 321 5.63 -6.53 10.83
N GLY A 322 6.77 -5.88 11.08
CA GLY A 322 8.01 -6.47 11.57
C GLY A 322 8.91 -7.07 10.48
N LYS A 323 8.42 -7.19 9.22
CA LYS A 323 9.20 -7.71 8.09
C LYS A 323 9.98 -6.60 7.40
N THR A 324 11.10 -6.96 6.81
CA THR A 324 11.81 -6.13 5.83
C THR A 324 11.07 -6.18 4.49
N VAL A 325 11.35 -5.23 3.59
CA VAL A 325 10.78 -5.20 2.24
C VAL A 325 11.13 -6.48 1.46
N ASP A 326 12.36 -6.99 1.60
CA ASP A 326 12.78 -8.23 0.94
C ASP A 326 12.01 -9.45 1.46
N GLU A 327 11.71 -9.51 2.74
CA GLU A 327 10.86 -10.56 3.33
C GLU A 327 9.42 -10.45 2.81
N VAL A 328 8.89 -9.25 2.63
CA VAL A 328 7.55 -9.03 2.03
C VAL A 328 7.55 -9.47 0.56
N LYS A 329 8.57 -9.14 -0.21
CA LYS A 329 8.74 -9.60 -1.62
C LYS A 329 8.90 -11.10 -1.71
N GLY A 330 9.48 -11.72 -0.68
CA GLY A 330 9.66 -13.17 -0.57
C GLY A 330 8.40 -13.96 -0.20
N ILE A 331 7.25 -13.31 0.07
CA ILE A 331 6.00 -13.99 0.37
C ILE A 331 5.59 -14.87 -0.83
N ALA A 332 5.55 -16.18 -0.61
CA ALA A 332 5.20 -17.12 -1.66
C ALA A 332 3.72 -17.00 -2.05
N LEU A 333 3.48 -16.90 -3.36
CA LEU A 333 2.12 -16.85 -3.93
C LEU A 333 1.90 -18.02 -4.88
N THR A 334 0.70 -18.60 -4.86
CA THR A 334 0.21 -19.54 -5.86
C THR A 334 -0.96 -18.88 -6.58
N GLU A 335 -0.84 -18.72 -7.90
CA GLU A 335 -1.84 -17.98 -8.71
C GLU A 335 -2.19 -16.60 -8.11
N GLY A 336 -1.20 -15.89 -7.57
CA GLY A 336 -1.35 -14.58 -6.98
C GLY A 336 -1.92 -14.55 -5.55
N ARG A 337 -2.24 -15.69 -4.95
CA ARG A 337 -2.76 -15.82 -3.58
C ARG A 337 -1.69 -16.35 -2.64
N PRO A 338 -1.70 -15.96 -1.35
CA PRO A 338 -0.75 -16.51 -0.38
C PRO A 338 -0.73 -18.04 -0.37
N ALA A 339 0.49 -18.60 -0.47
CA ALA A 339 0.71 -20.05 -0.46
C ALA A 339 0.97 -20.58 0.96
N ASP A 340 1.40 -19.73 1.89
CA ASP A 340 1.55 -20.05 3.30
C ASP A 340 0.18 -20.31 3.94
N ALA A 341 0.04 -21.42 4.68
CA ALA A 341 -1.25 -21.86 5.20
C ALA A 341 -1.84 -20.90 6.24
N ASP A 342 -1.00 -20.28 7.08
CA ASP A 342 -1.47 -19.38 8.14
C ASP A 342 -1.97 -18.07 7.52
N LEU A 343 -1.25 -17.53 6.53
CA LEU A 343 -1.70 -16.35 5.82
C LEU A 343 -2.92 -16.64 4.93
N ALA A 344 -2.95 -17.77 4.23
CA ALA A 344 -4.06 -18.21 3.38
C ALA A 344 -5.37 -18.42 4.16
N ALA A 345 -5.30 -18.76 5.45
CA ALA A 345 -6.47 -18.84 6.34
C ALA A 345 -7.17 -17.49 6.54
N SER A 346 -6.47 -16.38 6.27
CA SER A 346 -6.97 -15.02 6.45
C SER A 346 -7.03 -14.20 5.16
N VAL A 347 -6.29 -14.59 4.11
CA VAL A 347 -6.14 -13.85 2.85
C VAL A 347 -6.23 -14.81 1.66
N THR A 348 -7.31 -14.74 0.91
CA THR A 348 -7.55 -15.52 -0.32
C THR A 348 -7.67 -14.66 -1.56
N VAL A 349 -7.60 -13.33 -1.41
CA VAL A 349 -7.51 -12.38 -2.53
C VAL A 349 -6.10 -12.40 -3.13
N HIS A 350 -5.97 -11.91 -4.36
CA HIS A 350 -4.65 -11.73 -4.97
C HIS A 350 -3.85 -10.69 -4.18
N ALA A 351 -2.64 -11.05 -3.79
CA ALA A 351 -1.77 -10.24 -2.94
C ALA A 351 -0.59 -9.61 -3.68
N ASN A 352 -0.43 -9.85 -4.99
CA ASN A 352 0.64 -9.24 -5.79
C ASN A 352 0.69 -7.72 -5.61
N ALA A 353 -0.45 -7.04 -5.84
CA ALA A 353 -0.52 -5.59 -5.71
C ALA A 353 -0.30 -5.09 -4.26
N PHE A 354 -0.54 -5.92 -3.25
CA PHE A 354 -0.24 -5.58 -1.86
C PHE A 354 1.27 -5.58 -1.63
N ILE A 355 1.97 -6.62 -2.11
CA ILE A 355 3.43 -6.74 -2.05
C ILE A 355 4.10 -5.59 -2.80
N ASP A 356 3.71 -5.38 -4.06
CA ASP A 356 4.26 -4.33 -4.91
C ASP A 356 3.99 -2.93 -4.31
N GLY A 357 2.83 -2.76 -3.67
CA GLY A 357 2.45 -1.53 -2.97
C GLY A 357 3.34 -1.24 -1.76
N VAL A 358 3.70 -2.26 -0.95
CA VAL A 358 4.65 -2.11 0.17
C VAL A 358 6.05 -1.76 -0.36
N GLU A 359 6.50 -2.39 -1.46
CA GLU A 359 7.79 -2.05 -2.09
C GLU A 359 7.82 -0.59 -2.56
N LYS A 360 6.77 -0.12 -3.24
CA LYS A 360 6.64 1.28 -3.66
C LYS A 360 6.57 2.23 -2.46
N ALA A 361 5.86 1.86 -1.40
CA ALA A 361 5.81 2.65 -0.17
C ALA A 361 7.21 2.80 0.44
N ALA A 362 8.00 1.74 0.50
CA ALA A 362 9.37 1.81 0.99
C ALA A 362 10.26 2.73 0.13
N ALA A 363 10.14 2.64 -1.19
CA ALA A 363 10.85 3.51 -2.11
C ALA A 363 10.44 4.99 -1.94
N SER A 364 9.17 5.25 -1.60
CA SER A 364 8.65 6.59 -1.29
C SER A 364 9.15 7.10 0.06
N ALA A 365 9.22 6.25 1.08
CA ALA A 365 9.70 6.62 2.42
C ALA A 365 11.19 7.01 2.42
N ALA A 366 11.98 6.49 1.47
CA ALA A 366 13.40 6.76 1.33
C ALA A 366 13.72 8.12 0.67
N LYS A 367 12.73 8.78 0.10
CA LYS A 367 12.82 10.12 -0.49
C LYS A 367 12.52 11.18 0.57
#